data_7aa64d7cb5f4fc0395ef678cc46c3e59
#
_entry.id   7aa64d7cb5f4fc0395ef678cc46c3e59
#
_cell.length_a   1.000
_cell.length_b   1.000
_cell.length_c   1.000
_cell.angle_alpha   90.00
_cell.angle_beta   90.00
_cell.angle_gamma   90.00
#
_symmetry.space_group_name_H-M   'P 1'
#
loop_
_entity.id
_entity.type
_entity.pdbx_description
1 polymer ?
#
loop_
_entity_poly.entity_id
_entity_poly.type
_entity_poly.pdbx_seq_one_letter_code
_entity_poly.pdbx_strand_id
1 'polypeptide(L)'
;DDSGKAGHKSCYVLESGIYDFYVGNSARNCEKVYSFTLENTVVTAELSEVMAVSENRTFERFAAVCDGDKIALSKEKVPVRTVSLKNRILSSLPDGKEISGDKGYKLSDVKAGKVKLQDFTAQLSLDELEAISRGEGPMNSSLGAKGNAGAFGGVLKSLREKGIPPIITTDGPSGIRLLSACSLMPCGTAIACSWDESLTEELFTEMGKEMIKKGSDVLLAPGMNIHRNVLCGRNFEYYSEDPYLTGKTAAATVRGIQKNGVSACPKHFAGNNQEYNRNHTDDIVSERALREIYLKGFEICVKESSPHCIMTSYNKI
;
A
#
# COMPACT_ATOMS: atom_id res chain seq x y z
N ASP A 1 17.78 7.61 10.25
CA ASP A 1 17.96 8.82 11.09
C ASP A 1 17.02 9.93 10.62
N ASP A 2 15.86 10.07 11.26
CA ASP A 2 14.90 11.13 10.96
C ASP A 2 15.23 12.45 11.66
N SER A 3 16.03 12.41 12.73
CA SER A 3 16.38 13.56 13.54
C SER A 3 17.64 14.30 13.09
N GLY A 4 18.54 13.62 12.42
CA GLY A 4 19.90 14.07 12.11
C GLY A 4 20.88 13.92 13.27
N LYS A 5 20.52 13.27 14.38
CA LYS A 5 21.41 13.07 15.54
C LYS A 5 22.65 12.23 15.18
N ALA A 6 22.51 11.28 14.29
CA ALA A 6 23.64 10.51 13.77
C ALA A 6 24.38 11.21 12.61
N GLY A 7 24.06 12.47 12.33
CA GLY A 7 24.68 13.27 11.27
C GLY A 7 24.12 13.02 9.86
N HIS A 8 23.09 12.20 9.70
CA HIS A 8 22.55 11.75 8.41
C HIS A 8 21.03 11.91 8.36
N LYS A 9 20.54 13.15 8.52
CA LYS A 9 19.09 13.44 8.52
C LYS A 9 18.40 12.87 7.28
N SER A 10 17.23 12.26 7.50
CA SER A 10 16.39 11.62 6.46
C SER A 10 17.06 10.46 5.71
N CYS A 11 18.03 9.78 6.34
CA CYS A 11 18.71 8.63 5.76
C CYS A 11 18.38 7.33 6.50
N TYR A 12 18.42 6.21 5.80
CA TYR A 12 18.64 4.91 6.43
C TYR A 12 20.13 4.72 6.65
N VAL A 13 20.49 4.34 7.85
CA VAL A 13 21.89 4.14 8.26
C VAL A 13 22.06 2.80 8.98
N LEU A 14 23.23 2.19 8.80
CA LEU A 14 23.78 1.21 9.72
C LEU A 14 24.83 1.92 10.57
N GLU A 15 24.57 2.05 11.86
CA GLU A 15 25.47 2.75 12.77
C GLU A 15 26.73 1.93 13.03
N SER A 16 27.86 2.59 13.32
CA SER A 16 29.07 1.89 13.75
C SER A 16 28.80 1.12 15.05
N GLY A 17 29.38 -0.08 15.17
CA GLY A 17 29.18 -0.92 16.35
C GLY A 17 29.26 -2.41 16.03
N ILE A 18 28.93 -3.24 17.00
CA ILE A 18 28.91 -4.69 16.86
C ILE A 18 27.49 -5.14 16.51
N TYR A 19 27.38 -6.00 15.49
CA TYR A 19 26.14 -6.61 15.04
C TYR A 19 26.20 -8.12 15.28
N ASP A 20 25.35 -8.59 16.19
CA ASP A 20 25.24 -10.01 16.57
C ASP A 20 24.00 -10.63 15.93
N PHE A 21 24.17 -11.80 15.32
CA PHE A 21 23.09 -12.58 14.73
C PHE A 21 22.80 -13.80 15.58
N TYR A 22 21.52 -13.99 15.85
CA TYR A 22 21.04 -15.11 16.65
C TYR A 22 20.08 -15.95 15.83
N VAL A 23 20.15 -17.28 16.00
CA VAL A 23 19.24 -18.25 15.39
C VAL A 23 18.62 -19.11 16.47
N GLY A 24 17.33 -19.36 16.38
CA GLY A 24 16.61 -20.17 17.35
C GLY A 24 15.14 -20.35 16.98
N ASN A 25 14.41 -21.04 17.82
CA ASN A 25 12.98 -21.25 17.65
C ASN A 25 12.11 -20.14 18.25
N SER A 26 12.70 -19.20 18.95
CA SER A 26 12.04 -18.00 19.48
C SER A 26 13.08 -16.95 19.86
N ALA A 27 12.65 -15.71 20.05
CA ALA A 27 13.50 -14.62 20.55
C ALA A 27 14.09 -14.89 21.95
N ARG A 28 13.50 -15.82 22.72
CA ARG A 28 13.98 -16.19 24.06
C ARG A 28 14.84 -17.46 24.07
N ASN A 29 14.81 -18.23 23.00
CA ASN A 29 15.56 -19.46 22.85
C ASN A 29 16.30 -19.44 21.52
N CYS A 30 17.37 -18.67 21.49
CA CYS A 30 18.25 -18.48 20.34
C CYS A 30 19.73 -18.45 20.79
N GLU A 31 20.61 -18.83 19.89
CA GLU A 31 22.05 -18.85 20.07
C GLU A 31 22.72 -17.87 19.10
N LYS A 32 23.78 -17.20 19.54
CA LYS A 32 24.57 -16.33 18.68
C LYS A 32 25.38 -17.17 17.70
N VAL A 33 25.14 -16.98 16.42
CA VAL A 33 25.79 -17.75 15.34
C VAL A 33 26.81 -16.95 14.54
N TYR A 34 26.71 -15.62 14.56
CA TYR A 34 27.62 -14.75 13.82
C TYR A 34 27.69 -13.36 14.46
N SER A 35 28.85 -12.72 14.31
CA SER A 35 29.08 -11.35 14.76
C SER A 35 30.00 -10.62 13.78
N PHE A 36 29.72 -9.36 13.50
CA PHE A 36 30.67 -8.49 12.80
C PHE A 36 30.71 -7.10 13.41
N THR A 37 31.81 -6.41 13.22
CA THR A 37 31.98 -5.02 13.66
C THR A 37 31.93 -4.11 12.44
N LEU A 38 31.12 -3.06 12.53
CA LEU A 38 31.09 -1.98 11.56
C LEU A 38 31.88 -0.79 12.14
N GLU A 39 33.02 -0.49 11.55
CA GLU A 39 33.94 0.56 12.04
C GLU A 39 33.32 1.96 11.90
N ASN A 40 32.61 2.23 10.81
CA ASN A 40 32.02 3.53 10.51
C ASN A 40 30.55 3.37 10.16
N THR A 41 29.73 4.38 10.51
CA THR A 41 28.34 4.44 10.07
C THR A 41 28.24 4.47 8.54
N VAL A 42 27.39 3.64 7.97
CA VAL A 42 27.13 3.53 6.53
C VAL A 42 25.73 4.05 6.22
N VAL A 43 25.63 5.01 5.31
CA VAL A 43 24.36 5.43 4.73
C VAL A 43 23.93 4.42 3.67
N THR A 44 22.81 3.73 3.93
CA THR A 44 22.28 2.71 3.02
C THR A 44 21.24 3.28 2.03
N ALA A 45 20.58 4.38 2.39
CA ALA A 45 19.71 5.12 1.49
C ALA A 45 19.54 6.57 1.95
N GLU A 46 19.62 7.50 1.02
CA GLU A 46 19.26 8.91 1.21
C GLU A 46 17.80 9.10 0.82
N LEU A 47 17.05 9.79 1.66
CA LEU A 47 15.63 10.02 1.48
C LEU A 47 15.32 11.51 1.65
N SER A 48 14.13 11.92 1.25
CA SER A 48 13.62 13.27 1.55
C SER A 48 12.62 13.19 2.71
N GLU A 49 12.60 14.21 3.56
CA GLU A 49 11.54 14.37 4.55
C GLU A 49 10.18 14.45 3.86
N VAL A 50 9.20 13.65 4.29
CA VAL A 50 7.89 13.55 3.65
C VAL A 50 6.76 13.96 4.59
N MET A 51 6.65 13.32 5.75
CA MET A 51 5.47 13.39 6.63
C MET A 51 5.84 13.63 8.10
N ALA A 52 6.96 14.30 8.37
CA ALA A 52 7.28 14.68 9.74
C ALA A 52 6.14 15.53 10.34
N VAL A 53 5.90 15.36 11.64
CA VAL A 53 4.81 16.04 12.35
C VAL A 53 4.97 17.55 12.32
N SER A 54 3.85 18.28 12.33
CA SER A 54 3.89 19.74 12.47
C SER A 54 4.30 20.15 13.90
N GLU A 55 4.83 21.35 14.04
CA GLU A 55 5.33 21.87 15.33
C GLU A 55 4.30 21.82 16.46
N ASN A 56 3.04 22.09 16.16
CA ASN A 56 1.93 22.07 17.13
C ASN A 56 1.41 20.65 17.43
N ARG A 57 1.97 19.61 16.82
CA ARG A 57 1.56 18.21 16.98
C ARG A 57 2.72 17.29 17.41
N THR A 58 3.78 17.86 17.93
CA THR A 58 4.94 17.12 18.42
C THR A 58 4.59 16.29 19.66
N PHE A 59 5.27 15.17 19.84
CA PHE A 59 5.16 14.29 20.99
C PHE A 59 6.53 13.70 21.35
N GLU A 60 6.61 12.98 22.47
CA GLU A 60 7.81 12.24 22.86
C GLU A 60 7.69 10.77 22.48
N ARG A 61 8.78 10.20 21.97
CA ARG A 61 8.94 8.78 21.70
C ARG A 61 10.03 8.19 22.59
N PHE A 62 10.00 6.87 22.78
CA PHE A 62 11.09 6.16 23.42
C PHE A 62 12.32 6.12 22.49
N ALA A 63 13.49 6.30 23.09
CA ALA A 63 14.79 6.15 22.45
C ALA A 63 15.65 5.23 23.30
N ALA A 64 16.37 4.32 22.66
CA ALA A 64 17.37 3.50 23.33
C ALA A 64 18.61 4.34 23.64
N VAL A 65 19.14 4.18 24.84
CA VAL A 65 20.44 4.75 25.26
C VAL A 65 21.30 3.59 25.71
N CYS A 66 22.43 3.41 25.03
CA CYS A 66 23.41 2.40 25.40
C CYS A 66 24.33 2.94 26.49
N ASP A 67 24.45 2.22 27.60
CA ASP A 67 25.40 2.48 28.67
C ASP A 67 26.21 1.17 28.91
N GLY A 68 27.31 1.07 28.21
CA GLY A 68 28.05 -0.19 28.08
C GLY A 68 27.19 -1.28 27.48
N ASP A 69 27.07 -2.42 28.15
CA ASP A 69 26.25 -3.57 27.73
C ASP A 69 24.77 -3.43 28.10
N LYS A 70 24.36 -2.33 28.71
CA LYS A 70 22.98 -2.12 29.13
C LYS A 70 22.27 -1.14 28.20
N ILE A 71 21.05 -1.51 27.85
CA ILE A 71 20.14 -0.63 27.10
C ILE A 71 19.13 -0.04 28.09
N ALA A 72 19.16 1.28 28.24
CA ALA A 72 18.15 2.04 28.95
C ALA A 72 17.18 2.71 27.98
N LEU A 73 15.95 2.92 28.42
CA LEU A 73 14.98 3.70 27.65
C LEU A 73 14.97 5.13 28.15
N SER A 74 15.13 6.06 27.25
CA SER A 74 14.92 7.49 27.47
C SER A 74 13.73 7.98 26.64
N LYS A 75 13.40 9.25 26.77
CA LYS A 75 12.40 9.92 25.91
C LYS A 75 13.08 11.03 25.12
N GLU A 76 12.66 11.16 23.87
CA GLU A 76 13.07 12.24 23.00
C GLU A 76 11.89 12.82 22.25
N LYS A 77 11.92 14.11 21.96
CA LYS A 77 10.92 14.73 21.09
C LYS A 77 11.09 14.22 19.65
N VAL A 78 9.97 13.92 19.01
CA VAL A 78 10.01 13.58 17.59
C VAL A 78 10.41 14.80 16.75
N PRO A 79 11.17 14.61 15.65
CA PRO A 79 11.52 15.69 14.75
C PRO A 79 10.28 16.34 14.13
N VAL A 80 10.29 17.65 14.05
CA VAL A 80 9.23 18.42 13.42
C VAL A 80 9.54 18.67 11.94
N ARG A 81 8.48 18.93 11.17
CA ARG A 81 8.55 19.19 9.74
C ARG A 81 9.40 20.42 9.43
N THR A 82 10.28 20.28 8.47
CA THR A 82 11.13 21.38 7.95
C THR A 82 10.80 21.76 6.52
N VAL A 83 9.95 20.98 5.83
CA VAL A 83 9.56 21.23 4.44
C VAL A 83 8.12 21.74 4.32
N SER A 84 7.85 22.56 3.34
CA SER A 84 6.51 23.02 3.00
C SER A 84 5.81 21.97 2.10
N LEU A 85 4.81 21.27 2.65
CA LEU A 85 4.00 20.33 1.85
C LEU A 85 3.27 21.05 0.72
N LYS A 86 2.78 22.28 0.96
CA LYS A 86 2.13 23.09 -0.08
C LYS A 86 3.07 23.34 -1.26
N ASN A 87 4.30 23.77 -0.99
CA ASN A 87 5.26 24.04 -2.06
C ASN A 87 5.63 22.77 -2.80
N ARG A 88 5.80 21.65 -2.09
CA ARG A 88 6.05 20.34 -2.72
C ARG A 88 4.92 19.94 -3.65
N ILE A 89 3.66 20.08 -3.23
CA ILE A 89 2.49 19.77 -4.07
C ILE A 89 2.50 20.68 -5.30
N LEU A 90 2.67 21.99 -5.11
CA LEU A 90 2.68 22.97 -6.23
C LEU A 90 3.82 22.72 -7.21
N SER A 91 5.02 22.36 -6.73
CA SER A 91 6.17 22.07 -7.60
C SER A 91 6.05 20.72 -8.34
N SER A 92 5.13 19.86 -7.93
CA SER A 92 4.90 18.54 -8.53
C SER A 92 3.63 18.49 -9.37
N LEU A 93 2.92 19.61 -9.52
CA LEU A 93 1.75 19.66 -10.39
C LEU A 93 2.18 19.43 -11.84
N PRO A 94 1.50 18.55 -12.57
CA PRO A 94 1.76 18.38 -14.00
C PRO A 94 1.32 19.62 -14.80
N ASP A 95 1.96 19.83 -15.93
CA ASP A 95 1.50 20.84 -16.88
C ASP A 95 0.09 20.53 -17.34
N GLY A 96 -0.73 21.58 -17.47
CA GLY A 96 -2.07 21.47 -18.02
C GLY A 96 -2.02 20.97 -19.47
N LYS A 97 -3.01 20.19 -19.86
CA LYS A 97 -3.18 19.75 -21.26
C LYS A 97 -4.39 20.41 -21.88
N GLU A 98 -4.25 20.80 -23.13
CA GLU A 98 -5.38 21.32 -23.90
C GLU A 98 -6.36 20.19 -24.26
N ILE A 99 -7.64 20.51 -24.21
CA ILE A 99 -8.69 19.62 -24.71
C ILE A 99 -8.91 19.93 -26.19
N SER A 100 -8.70 18.90 -27.04
CA SER A 100 -8.78 19.05 -28.50
C SER A 100 -10.19 18.93 -29.08
N GLY A 101 -11.18 18.55 -28.24
CA GLY A 101 -12.50 18.10 -28.69
C GLY A 101 -12.46 16.70 -29.31
N ASP A 102 -13.63 16.07 -29.47
CA ASP A 102 -13.74 14.69 -29.97
C ASP A 102 -13.22 14.58 -31.41
N LYS A 103 -12.25 13.73 -31.62
CA LYS A 103 -11.62 13.39 -32.91
C LYS A 103 -12.07 12.03 -33.42
N GLY A 104 -12.95 11.34 -32.70
CA GLY A 104 -13.42 10.00 -33.05
C GLY A 104 -12.38 8.88 -32.81
N TYR A 105 -11.28 9.18 -32.13
CA TYR A 105 -10.26 8.19 -31.81
C TYR A 105 -10.81 7.13 -30.84
N LYS A 106 -10.38 5.88 -31.04
CA LYS A 106 -10.70 4.75 -30.20
C LYS A 106 -9.46 4.28 -29.44
N LEU A 107 -9.65 3.67 -28.28
CA LEU A 107 -8.55 3.08 -27.52
C LEU A 107 -7.83 1.97 -28.34
N SER A 108 -8.54 1.30 -29.23
CA SER A 108 -7.97 0.36 -30.19
C SER A 108 -6.95 1.01 -31.15
N ASP A 109 -7.13 2.29 -31.49
CA ASP A 109 -6.19 3.00 -32.36
C ASP A 109 -4.87 3.29 -31.62
N VAL A 110 -4.97 3.57 -30.31
CA VAL A 110 -3.80 3.70 -29.44
C VAL A 110 -3.06 2.37 -29.35
N LYS A 111 -3.79 1.26 -29.11
CA LYS A 111 -3.21 -0.08 -29.08
C LYS A 111 -2.53 -0.47 -30.39
N ALA A 112 -3.08 -0.03 -31.52
CA ALA A 112 -2.52 -0.26 -32.85
C ALA A 112 -1.37 0.71 -33.21
N GLY A 113 -1.00 1.64 -32.35
CA GLY A 113 0.04 2.64 -32.59
C GLY A 113 -0.32 3.73 -33.61
N LYS A 114 -1.60 3.83 -34.00
CA LYS A 114 -2.11 4.83 -34.96
C LYS A 114 -2.28 6.21 -34.33
N VAL A 115 -2.57 6.25 -33.05
CA VAL A 115 -2.83 7.47 -32.26
C VAL A 115 -1.99 7.40 -30.98
N LYS A 116 -1.39 8.48 -30.56
CA LYS A 116 -0.70 8.58 -29.28
C LYS A 116 -1.72 8.62 -28.13
N LEU A 117 -1.37 8.06 -26.97
CA LEU A 117 -2.22 8.10 -25.79
C LEU A 117 -2.58 9.53 -25.38
N GLN A 118 -1.63 10.47 -25.52
CA GLN A 118 -1.85 11.89 -25.22
C GLN A 118 -2.93 12.52 -26.11
N ASP A 119 -2.93 12.20 -27.40
CA ASP A 119 -3.92 12.72 -28.37
C ASP A 119 -5.30 12.10 -28.11
N PHE A 120 -5.33 10.79 -27.80
CA PHE A 120 -6.55 10.12 -27.38
C PHE A 120 -7.13 10.72 -26.08
N THR A 121 -6.28 11.01 -25.11
CA THR A 121 -6.73 11.62 -23.84
C THR A 121 -7.21 13.06 -24.07
N ALA A 122 -6.56 13.82 -24.93
CA ALA A 122 -6.92 15.21 -25.23
C ALA A 122 -8.30 15.38 -25.89
N GLN A 123 -8.83 14.33 -26.53
CA GLN A 123 -10.17 14.37 -27.12
C GLN A 123 -11.30 14.15 -26.11
N LEU A 124 -10.99 13.67 -24.88
CA LEU A 124 -12.00 13.40 -23.87
C LEU A 124 -12.57 14.70 -23.31
N SER A 125 -13.88 14.74 -23.11
CA SER A 125 -14.55 15.85 -22.44
C SER A 125 -14.17 15.92 -20.94
N LEU A 126 -14.43 17.06 -20.31
CA LEU A 126 -14.24 17.21 -18.86
C LEU A 126 -15.07 16.19 -18.06
N ASP A 127 -16.32 15.95 -18.48
CA ASP A 127 -17.18 14.94 -17.84
C ASP A 127 -16.61 13.52 -17.97
N GLU A 128 -16.04 13.20 -19.12
CA GLU A 128 -15.38 11.92 -19.37
C GLU A 128 -14.11 11.76 -18.52
N LEU A 129 -13.29 12.80 -18.42
CA LEU A 129 -12.07 12.80 -17.59
C LEU A 129 -12.41 12.71 -16.09
N GLU A 130 -13.45 13.44 -15.65
CA GLU A 130 -13.96 13.34 -14.29
C GLU A 130 -14.46 11.93 -13.97
N ALA A 131 -15.26 11.35 -14.87
CA ALA A 131 -15.81 10.02 -14.69
C ALA A 131 -14.74 8.94 -14.63
N ILE A 132 -13.67 9.02 -15.46
CA ILE A 132 -12.53 8.09 -15.37
C ILE A 132 -11.82 8.23 -14.02
N SER A 133 -11.61 9.47 -13.56
CA SER A 133 -10.88 9.76 -12.33
C SER A 133 -11.66 9.35 -11.08
N ARG A 134 -12.97 9.54 -11.07
CA ARG A 134 -13.86 9.26 -9.93
C ARG A 134 -14.40 7.84 -9.93
N GLY A 135 -14.66 7.25 -11.11
CA GLY A 135 -15.43 6.03 -11.26
C GLY A 135 -16.91 6.21 -10.91
N GLU A 136 -17.57 5.11 -10.58
CA GLU A 136 -18.96 5.10 -10.08
C GLU A 136 -19.00 5.25 -8.56
N GLY A 137 -19.84 6.15 -8.04
CA GLY A 137 -19.95 6.37 -6.62
C GLY A 137 -20.65 5.25 -5.83
N PRO A 138 -21.78 4.69 -6.27
CA PRO A 138 -22.48 3.65 -5.53
C PRO A 138 -21.81 2.26 -5.70
N MET A 139 -21.88 1.47 -4.64
CA MET A 139 -21.62 0.03 -4.73
C MET A 139 -22.69 -0.68 -5.56
N ASN A 140 -22.40 -1.90 -6.01
CA ASN A 140 -23.31 -2.72 -6.81
C ASN A 140 -23.64 -2.11 -8.17
N SER A 141 -22.58 -1.71 -8.90
CA SER A 141 -22.72 -1.22 -10.28
C SER A 141 -23.48 -2.20 -11.15
N SER A 142 -24.38 -1.65 -11.99
CA SER A 142 -25.10 -2.43 -13.01
C SER A 142 -24.19 -2.93 -14.15
N LEU A 143 -22.95 -2.45 -14.22
CA LEU A 143 -21.96 -2.85 -15.23
C LEU A 143 -21.24 -4.16 -14.87
N GLY A 144 -21.44 -4.68 -13.66
CA GLY A 144 -20.78 -5.90 -13.17
C GLY A 144 -21.70 -6.86 -12.44
N ALA A 145 -21.12 -7.95 -11.93
CA ALA A 145 -21.84 -8.95 -11.14
C ALA A 145 -22.47 -8.33 -9.89
N LYS A 146 -23.66 -8.79 -9.51
CA LYS A 146 -24.39 -8.27 -8.35
C LYS A 146 -23.58 -8.44 -7.06
N GLY A 147 -23.51 -7.38 -6.27
CA GLY A 147 -22.74 -7.32 -5.02
C GLY A 147 -21.32 -6.79 -5.21
N ASN A 148 -20.95 -6.36 -6.45
CA ASN A 148 -19.65 -5.73 -6.69
C ASN A 148 -19.46 -4.44 -5.85
N ALA A 149 -18.20 -4.01 -5.73
CA ALA A 149 -17.84 -2.83 -4.94
C ALA A 149 -17.88 -1.52 -5.76
N GLY A 150 -18.31 -1.59 -7.02
CA GLY A 150 -18.39 -0.47 -7.96
C GLY A 150 -17.54 -0.70 -9.21
N ALA A 151 -17.55 0.28 -10.10
CA ALA A 151 -16.80 0.26 -11.35
C ALA A 151 -16.05 1.58 -11.57
N PHE A 152 -14.96 1.53 -12.33
CA PHE A 152 -14.25 2.70 -12.82
C PHE A 152 -13.89 2.54 -14.30
N GLY A 153 -13.20 3.52 -14.91
CA GLY A 153 -12.90 3.49 -16.34
C GLY A 153 -14.12 3.82 -17.19
N GLY A 154 -14.61 2.88 -17.99
CA GLY A 154 -15.73 3.08 -18.93
C GLY A 154 -17.11 3.16 -18.29
N VAL A 155 -17.29 3.93 -17.22
CA VAL A 155 -18.58 4.08 -16.51
C VAL A 155 -19.61 4.85 -17.32
N LEU A 156 -19.21 5.81 -18.16
CA LEU A 156 -20.08 6.49 -19.10
C LEU A 156 -20.22 5.71 -20.41
N LYS A 157 -21.40 5.81 -21.06
CA LYS A 157 -21.62 5.20 -22.36
C LYS A 157 -20.66 5.72 -23.42
N SER A 158 -20.39 7.02 -23.44
CA SER A 158 -19.45 7.68 -24.38
C SER A 158 -18.02 7.15 -24.23
N LEU A 159 -17.57 6.85 -23.02
CA LEU A 159 -16.27 6.21 -22.78
C LEU A 159 -16.21 4.80 -23.35
N ARG A 160 -17.26 4.01 -23.15
CA ARG A 160 -17.35 2.65 -23.73
C ARG A 160 -17.38 2.68 -25.26
N GLU A 161 -18.07 3.66 -25.85
CA GLU A 161 -18.08 3.91 -27.29
C GLU A 161 -16.68 4.29 -27.84
N LYS A 162 -15.83 4.92 -27.02
CA LYS A 162 -14.41 5.17 -27.32
C LYS A 162 -13.51 3.96 -27.04
N GLY A 163 -14.09 2.83 -26.58
CA GLY A 163 -13.38 1.58 -26.34
C GLY A 163 -12.73 1.46 -24.96
N ILE A 164 -13.07 2.34 -24.01
CA ILE A 164 -12.63 2.22 -22.62
C ILE A 164 -13.60 1.28 -21.89
N PRO A 165 -13.17 0.11 -21.43
CA PRO A 165 -14.05 -0.83 -20.73
C PRO A 165 -14.35 -0.37 -19.31
N PRO A 166 -15.50 -0.73 -18.73
CA PRO A 166 -15.68 -0.64 -17.30
C PRO A 166 -14.79 -1.68 -16.62
N ILE A 167 -14.18 -1.31 -15.51
CA ILE A 167 -13.35 -2.17 -14.66
C ILE A 167 -14.13 -2.42 -13.37
N ILE A 168 -14.46 -3.67 -13.12
CA ILE A 168 -15.31 -4.07 -11.99
C ILE A 168 -14.46 -4.40 -10.78
N THR A 169 -14.73 -3.72 -9.66
CA THR A 169 -14.08 -3.98 -8.39
C THR A 169 -14.94 -4.88 -7.51
N THR A 170 -14.29 -5.78 -6.78
CA THR A 170 -14.94 -6.60 -5.76
C THR A 170 -14.17 -6.53 -4.46
N ASP A 171 -14.88 -6.52 -3.34
CA ASP A 171 -14.26 -6.61 -2.03
C ASP A 171 -13.96 -8.08 -1.69
N GLY A 172 -13.08 -8.30 -0.72
CA GLY A 172 -12.90 -9.63 -0.16
C GLY A 172 -11.47 -10.14 0.00
N PRO A 173 -10.70 -9.65 1.00
CA PRO A 173 -9.40 -10.23 1.35
C PRO A 173 -9.47 -11.71 1.73
N SER A 174 -10.58 -12.17 2.28
CA SER A 174 -10.82 -13.56 2.68
C SER A 174 -11.80 -14.29 1.76
N GLY A 175 -11.88 -13.90 0.50
CA GLY A 175 -12.78 -14.44 -0.52
C GLY A 175 -13.57 -13.36 -1.24
N ILE A 176 -13.88 -13.57 -2.51
CA ILE A 176 -14.61 -12.61 -3.35
C ILE A 176 -16.01 -12.39 -2.76
N ARG A 177 -16.36 -11.13 -2.51
CA ARG A 177 -17.66 -10.78 -1.91
C ARG A 177 -18.64 -10.30 -2.96
N LEU A 178 -19.47 -11.24 -3.45
CA LEU A 178 -20.58 -11.02 -4.36
C LEU A 178 -21.88 -11.60 -3.78
N LEU A 179 -23.03 -11.35 -4.42
CA LEU A 179 -24.28 -12.00 -4.04
C LEU A 179 -24.36 -13.46 -4.49
N SER A 180 -23.53 -13.91 -5.44
CA SER A 180 -23.37 -15.32 -5.79
C SER A 180 -22.41 -16.00 -4.82
N ALA A 181 -22.55 -17.31 -4.64
CA ALA A 181 -21.64 -18.11 -3.83
C ALA A 181 -20.21 -17.99 -4.39
N CYS A 182 -19.26 -17.74 -3.49
CA CYS A 182 -17.83 -17.65 -3.76
C CYS A 182 -17.06 -18.43 -2.69
N SER A 183 -15.83 -18.81 -3.01
CA SER A 183 -14.96 -19.53 -2.09
C SER A 183 -14.54 -18.64 -0.93
N LEU A 184 -14.48 -19.23 0.27
CA LEU A 184 -13.88 -18.59 1.44
C LEU A 184 -12.41 -18.99 1.54
N MET A 185 -11.57 -18.02 1.84
CA MET A 185 -10.16 -18.18 2.10
C MET A 185 -9.90 -18.13 3.61
N PRO A 186 -8.82 -18.73 4.11
CA PRO A 186 -8.38 -18.45 5.47
C PRO A 186 -8.21 -16.94 5.68
N CYS A 187 -8.43 -16.47 6.91
CA CYS A 187 -8.22 -15.06 7.23
C CYS A 187 -6.72 -14.67 7.08
N GLY A 188 -6.44 -13.39 6.83
CA GLY A 188 -5.08 -12.91 6.57
C GLY A 188 -4.08 -13.31 7.63
N THR A 189 -4.45 -13.20 8.91
CA THR A 189 -3.61 -13.63 10.04
C THR A 189 -3.24 -15.11 9.96
N ALA A 190 -4.21 -15.98 9.60
CA ALA A 190 -3.94 -17.43 9.48
C ALA A 190 -3.02 -17.74 8.29
N ILE A 191 -3.17 -17.04 7.17
CA ILE A 191 -2.29 -17.18 6.00
C ILE A 191 -0.85 -16.78 6.40
N ALA A 192 -0.66 -15.65 7.06
CA ALA A 192 0.65 -15.18 7.48
C ALA A 192 1.34 -16.12 8.49
N CYS A 193 0.58 -16.83 9.32
CA CYS A 193 1.10 -17.82 10.24
C CYS A 193 1.77 -19.02 9.56
N SER A 194 1.55 -19.24 8.27
CA SER A 194 2.22 -20.30 7.51
C SER A 194 3.69 -19.97 7.23
N TRP A 195 4.04 -18.69 7.14
CA TRP A 195 5.34 -18.18 6.71
C TRP A 195 5.79 -18.71 5.34
N ASP A 196 4.82 -19.11 4.51
CA ASP A 196 5.03 -19.74 3.22
C ASP A 196 4.48 -18.86 2.09
N GLU A 197 5.40 -18.16 1.39
CA GLU A 197 5.06 -17.32 0.25
C GLU A 197 4.55 -18.14 -0.93
N SER A 198 5.10 -19.35 -1.15
CA SER A 198 4.71 -20.19 -2.28
C SER A 198 3.29 -20.70 -2.12
N LEU A 199 2.93 -21.19 -0.94
CA LEU A 199 1.57 -21.60 -0.61
C LEU A 199 0.59 -20.43 -0.73
N THR A 200 0.98 -19.25 -0.24
CA THR A 200 0.16 -18.02 -0.36
C THR A 200 -0.08 -17.67 -1.82
N GLU A 201 0.96 -17.68 -2.65
CA GLU A 201 0.85 -17.38 -4.08
C GLU A 201 -0.03 -18.39 -4.81
N GLU A 202 0.09 -19.69 -4.51
CA GLU A 202 -0.74 -20.73 -5.09
C GLU A 202 -2.22 -20.54 -4.73
N LEU A 203 -2.51 -20.32 -3.44
CA LEU A 203 -3.86 -20.09 -2.94
C LEU A 203 -4.53 -18.89 -3.63
N PHE A 204 -3.84 -17.78 -3.76
CA PHE A 204 -4.36 -16.60 -4.43
C PHE A 204 -4.36 -16.70 -5.98
N THR A 205 -3.59 -17.61 -6.54
CA THR A 205 -3.74 -17.98 -7.96
C THR A 205 -5.11 -18.62 -8.22
N GLU A 206 -5.57 -19.50 -7.34
CA GLU A 206 -6.92 -20.08 -7.45
C GLU A 206 -8.01 -19.02 -7.28
N MET A 207 -7.84 -18.07 -6.35
CA MET A 207 -8.74 -16.93 -6.23
C MET A 207 -8.79 -16.08 -7.50
N GLY A 208 -7.66 -15.82 -8.15
CA GLY A 208 -7.63 -15.09 -9.42
C GLY A 208 -8.39 -15.81 -10.55
N LYS A 209 -8.35 -17.14 -10.58
CA LYS A 209 -9.18 -17.93 -11.51
C LYS A 209 -10.68 -17.79 -11.20
N GLU A 210 -11.04 -17.75 -9.93
CA GLU A 210 -12.42 -17.53 -9.52
C GLU A 210 -12.89 -16.12 -9.88
N MET A 211 -12.03 -15.08 -9.74
CA MET A 211 -12.34 -13.72 -10.15
C MET A 211 -12.78 -13.65 -11.62
N ILE A 212 -12.05 -14.31 -12.52
CA ILE A 212 -12.40 -14.37 -13.95
C ILE A 212 -13.80 -14.97 -14.12
N LYS A 213 -14.08 -16.10 -13.47
CA LYS A 213 -15.39 -16.80 -13.55
C LYS A 213 -16.53 -15.95 -13.01
N LYS A 214 -16.24 -15.05 -12.08
CA LYS A 214 -17.22 -14.20 -11.40
C LYS A 214 -17.36 -12.81 -12.03
N GLY A 215 -16.52 -12.47 -13.03
CA GLY A 215 -16.53 -11.16 -13.68
C GLY A 215 -16.02 -10.03 -12.75
N SER A 216 -14.97 -10.33 -11.98
CA SER A 216 -14.24 -9.38 -11.14
C SER A 216 -12.92 -9.05 -11.80
N ASP A 217 -12.65 -7.78 -12.05
CA ASP A 217 -11.40 -7.35 -12.68
C ASP A 217 -10.35 -6.93 -11.63
N VAL A 218 -10.79 -6.34 -10.52
CA VAL A 218 -9.93 -5.89 -9.43
C VAL A 218 -10.46 -6.38 -8.09
N LEU A 219 -9.65 -7.16 -7.37
CA LEU A 219 -9.94 -7.50 -5.99
C LEU A 219 -9.38 -6.42 -5.06
N LEU A 220 -10.23 -5.88 -4.18
CA LEU A 220 -9.82 -4.94 -3.15
C LEU A 220 -9.12 -5.69 -1.99
N ALA A 221 -7.98 -6.26 -2.30
CA ALA A 221 -7.12 -7.09 -1.45
C ALA A 221 -5.67 -7.05 -1.98
N PRO A 222 -4.68 -7.40 -1.11
CA PRO A 222 -4.79 -7.78 0.29
C PRO A 222 -5.05 -6.60 1.23
N GLY A 223 -5.67 -6.87 2.39
CA GLY A 223 -5.57 -6.01 3.55
C GLY A 223 -4.22 -6.22 4.21
N MET A 224 -3.43 -5.14 4.43
CA MET A 224 -2.06 -5.29 4.90
C MET A 224 -1.62 -4.21 5.91
N ASN A 225 -2.55 -3.64 6.65
CA ASN A 225 -2.19 -2.76 7.75
C ASN A 225 -1.56 -3.55 8.91
N ILE A 226 -0.79 -2.86 9.73
CA ILE A 226 -0.06 -3.47 10.83
C ILE A 226 -0.99 -3.76 12.02
N HIS A 227 -0.86 -4.91 12.66
CA HIS A 227 -1.53 -5.25 13.93
C HIS A 227 -0.98 -4.37 15.07
N ARG A 228 -1.35 -3.09 15.06
CA ARG A 228 -0.85 -2.11 16.03
C ARG A 228 -1.54 -2.21 17.38
N ASN A 229 -2.83 -2.55 17.37
CA ASN A 229 -3.65 -2.68 18.57
C ASN A 229 -4.57 -3.89 18.41
N VAL A 230 -4.62 -4.72 19.43
CA VAL A 230 -5.45 -5.95 19.45
C VAL A 230 -6.94 -5.68 19.31
N LEU A 231 -7.39 -4.48 19.64
CA LEU A 231 -8.79 -4.06 19.52
C LEU A 231 -9.18 -3.57 18.13
N CYS A 232 -8.27 -3.53 17.18
CA CYS A 232 -8.63 -3.19 15.79
C CYS A 232 -9.52 -4.29 15.20
N GLY A 233 -10.76 -3.95 14.86
CA GLY A 233 -11.77 -4.90 14.38
C GLY A 233 -11.46 -5.54 13.02
N ARG A 234 -10.42 -5.09 12.31
CA ARG A 234 -10.00 -5.62 11.01
C ARG A 234 -8.68 -6.39 11.05
N ASN A 235 -8.10 -6.63 12.24
CA ASN A 235 -6.85 -7.39 12.32
C ASN A 235 -6.96 -8.79 11.71
N PHE A 236 -8.13 -9.41 11.72
CA PHE A 236 -8.33 -10.74 11.13
C PHE A 236 -7.99 -10.80 9.65
N GLU A 237 -8.24 -9.73 8.89
CA GLU A 237 -7.94 -9.67 7.45
C GLU A 237 -6.53 -9.16 7.14
N TYR A 238 -5.82 -8.64 8.13
CA TYR A 238 -4.44 -8.20 8.03
C TYR A 238 -3.48 -9.34 8.41
N TYR A 239 -2.20 -9.20 8.09
CA TYR A 239 -1.25 -10.30 8.17
C TYR A 239 -0.53 -10.38 9.52
N SER A 240 0.14 -9.30 9.95
CA SER A 240 1.03 -9.33 11.11
C SER A 240 1.27 -7.95 11.72
N GLU A 241 1.87 -7.93 12.89
CA GLU A 241 2.52 -6.74 13.47
C GLU A 241 3.89 -6.47 12.84
N ASP A 242 4.52 -7.48 12.23
CA ASP A 242 5.80 -7.38 11.56
C ASP A 242 5.61 -6.85 10.13
N PRO A 243 6.21 -5.69 9.79
CA PRO A 243 6.07 -5.11 8.45
C PRO A 243 6.76 -5.92 7.35
N TYR A 244 7.80 -6.69 7.68
CA TYR A 244 8.49 -7.55 6.72
C TYR A 244 7.61 -8.74 6.35
N LEU A 245 7.13 -9.50 7.33
CA LEU A 245 6.20 -10.62 7.10
C LEU A 245 4.94 -10.15 6.37
N THR A 246 4.38 -9.03 6.79
CA THR A 246 3.22 -8.40 6.12
C THR A 246 3.52 -8.09 4.66
N GLY A 247 4.66 -7.48 4.37
CA GLY A 247 5.04 -7.11 3.01
C GLY A 247 5.26 -8.31 2.09
N LYS A 248 5.95 -9.35 2.60
CA LYS A 248 6.24 -10.59 1.85
C LYS A 248 4.95 -11.37 1.54
N THR A 249 4.09 -11.55 2.55
CA THR A 249 2.79 -12.22 2.37
C THR A 249 1.88 -11.45 1.41
N ALA A 250 1.85 -10.11 1.52
CA ALA A 250 1.09 -9.26 0.61
C ALA A 250 1.62 -9.35 -0.83
N ALA A 251 2.94 -9.36 -1.02
CA ALA A 251 3.55 -9.51 -2.34
C ALA A 251 3.18 -10.86 -2.98
N ALA A 252 3.25 -11.95 -2.23
CA ALA A 252 2.83 -13.28 -2.69
C ALA A 252 1.34 -13.30 -3.07
N THR A 253 0.48 -12.67 -2.26
CA THR A 253 -0.95 -12.52 -2.56
C THR A 253 -1.18 -11.79 -3.89
N VAL A 254 -0.51 -10.66 -4.09
CA VAL A 254 -0.62 -9.87 -5.34
C VAL A 254 -0.14 -10.66 -6.54
N ARG A 255 1.02 -11.32 -6.45
CA ARG A 255 1.53 -12.16 -7.54
C ARG A 255 0.55 -13.25 -7.92
N GLY A 256 0.00 -13.95 -6.92
CA GLY A 256 -0.99 -15.01 -7.15
C GLY A 256 -2.23 -14.51 -7.91
N ILE A 257 -2.85 -13.43 -7.43
CA ILE A 257 -4.03 -12.84 -8.07
C ILE A 257 -3.70 -12.42 -9.50
N GLN A 258 -2.63 -11.66 -9.71
CA GLN A 258 -2.27 -11.05 -10.99
C GLN A 258 -1.78 -12.03 -12.04
N LYS A 259 -1.37 -13.24 -11.63
CA LYS A 259 -0.99 -14.35 -12.55
C LYS A 259 -2.06 -14.71 -13.57
N ASN A 260 -3.30 -14.40 -13.26
CA ASN A 260 -4.47 -14.69 -14.11
C ASN A 260 -4.91 -13.49 -14.97
N GLY A 261 -4.17 -12.39 -14.98
CA GLY A 261 -4.53 -11.19 -15.74
C GLY A 261 -5.61 -10.31 -15.11
N VAL A 262 -6.03 -10.60 -13.88
CA VAL A 262 -6.85 -9.75 -13.03
C VAL A 262 -5.97 -8.92 -12.10
N SER A 263 -6.52 -8.00 -11.33
CA SER A 263 -5.74 -7.04 -10.56
C SER A 263 -5.97 -7.18 -9.07
N ALA A 264 -4.91 -6.98 -8.29
CA ALA A 264 -4.95 -6.83 -6.84
C ALA A 264 -4.83 -5.36 -6.45
N CYS A 265 -5.43 -5.01 -5.31
CA CYS A 265 -5.44 -3.65 -4.75
C CYS A 265 -5.08 -3.70 -3.26
N PRO A 266 -3.78 -3.72 -2.90
CA PRO A 266 -3.35 -3.64 -1.51
C PRO A 266 -3.96 -2.45 -0.79
N LYS A 267 -4.37 -2.67 0.47
CA LYS A 267 -5.08 -1.68 1.28
C LYS A 267 -4.76 -1.78 2.77
N HIS A 268 -4.88 -0.74 3.52
CA HIS A 268 -5.25 0.65 3.20
C HIS A 268 -4.02 1.54 3.39
N PHE A 269 -3.63 2.27 2.38
CA PHE A 269 -2.41 3.09 2.38
C PHE A 269 -2.71 4.48 2.99
N ALA A 270 -2.30 4.77 4.24
CA ALA A 270 -1.64 3.89 5.19
C ALA A 270 -2.19 4.16 6.60
N GLY A 271 -1.89 3.26 7.54
CA GLY A 271 -2.15 3.53 8.95
C GLY A 271 -3.57 3.24 9.44
N ASN A 272 -4.40 2.51 8.70
CA ASN A 272 -5.74 2.12 9.17
C ASN A 272 -5.65 1.04 10.25
N ASN A 273 -5.25 1.44 11.46
CA ASN A 273 -4.96 0.54 12.58
C ASN A 273 -6.05 0.55 13.66
N GLN A 274 -7.17 1.23 13.41
CA GLN A 274 -8.38 1.20 14.24
C GLN A 274 -9.62 1.47 13.38
N GLU A 275 -10.78 0.96 13.82
CA GLU A 275 -12.05 1.12 13.11
C GLU A 275 -12.98 2.15 13.77
N TYR A 276 -12.80 2.40 15.07
CA TYR A 276 -13.60 3.40 15.76
C TYR A 276 -13.34 4.79 15.17
N ASN A 277 -14.39 5.42 14.67
CA ASN A 277 -14.37 6.77 14.07
C ASN A 277 -13.32 6.95 12.94
N ARG A 278 -13.04 5.89 12.18
CA ARG A 278 -11.93 5.82 11.21
C ARG A 278 -11.91 6.94 10.18
N ASN A 279 -13.08 7.46 9.76
CA ASN A 279 -13.17 8.54 8.78
C ASN A 279 -12.79 9.92 9.33
N HIS A 280 -12.63 10.03 10.65
CA HIS A 280 -12.30 11.28 11.33
C HIS A 280 -11.01 11.19 12.14
N THR A 281 -10.38 10.02 12.16
CA THR A 281 -9.11 9.81 12.83
C THR A 281 -7.99 10.50 12.06
N ASP A 282 -7.06 11.07 12.81
CA ASP A 282 -5.85 11.70 12.29
C ASP A 282 -4.66 11.11 13.05
N ASP A 283 -3.89 10.26 12.39
CA ASP A 283 -2.79 9.54 13.00
C ASP A 283 -1.55 10.42 13.10
N ILE A 284 -1.09 10.63 14.32
CA ILE A 284 0.12 11.38 14.59
C ILE A 284 1.26 10.38 14.79
N VAL A 285 2.15 10.30 13.83
CA VAL A 285 3.22 9.32 13.79
C VAL A 285 4.56 9.99 13.41
N SER A 286 5.67 9.55 14.00
CA SER A 286 6.98 10.03 13.57
C SER A 286 7.32 9.53 12.18
N GLU A 287 8.08 10.29 11.41
CA GLU A 287 8.49 9.88 10.06
C GLU A 287 9.27 8.56 10.08
N ARG A 288 10.09 8.32 11.11
CA ARG A 288 10.78 7.05 11.30
C ARG A 288 9.81 5.89 11.43
N ALA A 289 8.84 5.98 12.35
CA ALA A 289 7.86 4.91 12.55
C ALA A 289 6.98 4.71 11.30
N LEU A 290 6.60 5.81 10.63
CA LEU A 290 5.85 5.73 9.39
C LEU A 290 6.60 4.91 8.33
N ARG A 291 7.89 5.19 8.12
CA ARG A 291 8.72 4.52 7.11
C ARG A 291 9.09 3.09 7.48
N GLU A 292 9.48 2.85 8.73
CA GLU A 292 10.01 1.55 9.17
C GLU A 292 8.91 0.53 9.47
N ILE A 293 7.70 1.00 9.80
CA ILE A 293 6.58 0.14 10.21
C ILE A 293 5.41 0.23 9.21
N TYR A 294 4.77 1.40 9.10
CA TYR A 294 3.47 1.50 8.42
C TYR A 294 3.56 1.51 6.89
N LEU A 295 4.66 2.02 6.33
CA LEU A 295 4.91 2.03 4.88
C LEU A 295 5.80 0.88 4.42
N LYS A 296 6.58 0.26 5.32
CA LYS A 296 7.57 -0.76 4.94
C LYS A 296 6.94 -1.96 4.25
N GLY A 297 5.82 -2.46 4.76
CA GLY A 297 5.07 -3.54 4.10
C GLY A 297 4.62 -3.18 2.69
N PHE A 298 4.11 -1.95 2.49
CA PHE A 298 3.72 -1.46 1.16
C PHE A 298 4.91 -1.31 0.21
N GLU A 299 6.05 -0.82 0.72
CA GLU A 299 7.29 -0.73 -0.08
C GLU A 299 7.71 -2.11 -0.61
N ILE A 300 7.74 -3.13 0.25
CA ILE A 300 8.07 -4.50 -0.14
C ILE A 300 7.06 -5.03 -1.15
N CYS A 301 5.77 -4.90 -0.86
CA CYS A 301 4.69 -5.34 -1.75
C CYS A 301 4.81 -4.73 -3.15
N VAL A 302 5.00 -3.41 -3.24
CA VAL A 302 5.14 -2.72 -4.53
C VAL A 302 6.37 -3.19 -5.29
N LYS A 303 7.52 -3.26 -4.63
CA LYS A 303 8.79 -3.65 -5.27
C LYS A 303 8.80 -5.10 -5.77
N GLU A 304 8.16 -6.01 -5.02
CA GLU A 304 8.22 -7.44 -5.31
C GLU A 304 7.05 -7.98 -6.13
N SER A 305 5.96 -7.22 -6.30
CA SER A 305 4.77 -7.71 -7.00
C SER A 305 4.12 -6.73 -7.97
N SER A 306 4.52 -5.47 -7.98
CA SER A 306 3.99 -4.44 -8.90
C SER A 306 2.45 -4.44 -8.96
N PRO A 307 1.74 -4.19 -7.84
CA PRO A 307 0.27 -4.18 -7.84
C PRO A 307 -0.28 -3.11 -8.78
N HIS A 308 -1.35 -3.43 -9.50
CA HIS A 308 -1.95 -2.50 -10.47
C HIS A 308 -2.70 -1.34 -9.80
N CYS A 309 -3.13 -1.50 -8.56
CA CYS A 309 -3.88 -0.52 -7.78
C CYS A 309 -3.37 -0.48 -6.34
N ILE A 310 -3.62 0.61 -5.64
CA ILE A 310 -3.47 0.74 -4.18
C ILE A 310 -4.66 1.55 -3.66
N MET A 311 -5.30 1.08 -2.60
CA MET A 311 -6.40 1.80 -1.95
C MET A 311 -5.86 2.63 -0.79
N THR A 312 -6.18 3.92 -0.77
CA THR A 312 -5.87 4.83 0.35
C THR A 312 -6.67 4.47 1.61
N SER A 313 -6.14 4.86 2.76
CA SER A 313 -6.81 4.62 4.05
C SER A 313 -7.96 5.61 4.28
N TYR A 314 -8.78 5.31 5.30
CA TYR A 314 -9.88 6.18 5.74
C TYR A 314 -9.39 7.35 6.59
N ASN A 315 -8.36 7.11 7.40
CA ASN A 315 -7.75 8.07 8.32
C ASN A 315 -6.88 9.09 7.57
N LYS A 316 -6.61 10.18 8.25
CA LYS A 316 -5.56 11.15 7.87
C LYS A 316 -4.23 10.76 8.51
N ILE A 317 -3.13 11.24 7.93
CA ILE A 317 -1.78 11.20 8.50
C ILE A 317 -1.18 12.61 8.40
#